data_4ab0821f52127a1a01da8b7c46232a4b
#
_entry.id   4ab0821f52127a1a01da8b7c46232a4b
#
_cell.length_a   1.000
_cell.length_b   1.000
_cell.length_c   1.000
_cell.angle_alpha   90.00
_cell.angle_beta   90.00
_cell.angle_gamma   90.00
#
_symmetry.space_group_name_H-M   'P 1'
#
loop_
_entity.id
_entity.type
_entity.pdbx_description
1 polymer ?
#
loop_
_entity_poly.entity_id
_entity_poly.type
_entity_poly.pdbx_seq_one_letter_code
_entity_poly.pdbx_strand_id
1 'polypeptide(L)'
;NHELAGNAQYWFAETFRIRQLYVDAASAYLEGYQKYPKSEKAPDNLLKLGVSLVQIGEKDQGCMMITSLEKEYPDASQSILQKAKYEEKKFECKKDNT
;
A
#
# COMPACT_ATOMS: atom_id res chain seq x y z
N ASN A 1 -21.24 -0.06 6.26
CA ASN A 1 -21.03 -1.30 5.54
C ASN A 1 -19.57 -1.46 5.19
N HIS A 2 -19.22 -2.59 4.61
CA HIS A 2 -17.81 -2.89 4.36
C HIS A 2 -17.14 -1.87 3.46
N GLU A 3 -17.88 -1.37 2.48
CA GLU A 3 -17.32 -0.43 1.55
C GLU A 3 -16.96 0.88 2.23
N LEU A 4 -17.87 1.39 3.04
CA LEU A 4 -17.58 2.62 3.77
C LEU A 4 -16.49 2.42 4.81
N ALA A 5 -16.48 1.25 5.45
CA ALA A 5 -15.45 0.97 6.45
C ALA A 5 -14.07 0.90 5.81
N GLY A 6 -13.97 0.29 4.64
CA GLY A 6 -12.69 0.24 3.93
C GLY A 6 -12.19 1.61 3.55
N ASN A 7 -13.09 2.46 3.05
CA ASN A 7 -12.71 3.82 2.70
C ASN A 7 -12.28 4.59 3.93
N ALA A 8 -13.03 4.46 5.02
CA ALA A 8 -12.71 5.19 6.26
C ALA A 8 -11.35 4.77 6.79
N GLN A 9 -11.06 3.47 6.75
CA GLN A 9 -9.78 2.98 7.23
C GLN A 9 -8.63 3.54 6.40
N TYR A 10 -8.80 3.60 5.07
CA TYR A 10 -7.77 4.15 4.21
C TYR A 10 -7.50 5.62 4.56
N TRP A 11 -8.57 6.42 4.71
CA TRP A 11 -8.38 7.83 5.01
C TRP A 11 -7.83 8.05 6.41
N PHE A 12 -8.18 7.18 7.35
CA PHE A 12 -7.59 7.22 8.68
C PHE A 12 -6.07 7.02 8.58
N ALA A 13 -5.64 6.02 7.81
CA ALA A 13 -4.21 5.79 7.63
C ALA A 13 -3.53 6.99 6.96
N GLU A 14 -4.23 7.63 6.00
CA GLU A 14 -3.67 8.80 5.33
C GLU A 14 -3.41 9.96 6.30
N THR A 15 -4.20 10.10 7.35
CA THR A 15 -3.95 11.16 8.31
C THR A 15 -2.60 10.99 8.97
N PHE A 16 -2.19 9.75 9.24
CA PHE A 16 -0.87 9.51 9.80
C PHE A 16 0.21 9.80 8.78
N ARG A 17 0.01 9.36 7.54
CA ARG A 17 1.02 9.56 6.50
C ARG A 17 1.27 11.04 6.24
N ILE A 18 0.21 11.83 6.18
CA ILE A 18 0.33 13.26 5.94
C ILE A 18 1.13 13.92 7.06
N ARG A 19 0.99 13.41 8.28
CA ARG A 19 1.74 13.93 9.42
C ARG A 19 3.11 13.27 9.53
N GLN A 20 3.48 12.46 8.56
CA GLN A 20 4.77 11.78 8.51
C GLN A 20 4.98 10.80 9.67
N LEU A 21 3.89 10.29 10.22
CA LEU A 21 3.96 9.27 11.24
C LEU A 21 3.89 7.91 10.54
N TYR A 22 5.00 7.52 9.93
CA TYR A 22 4.99 6.38 9.01
C TYR A 22 4.76 5.04 9.69
N VAL A 23 5.19 4.87 10.94
CA VAL A 23 4.92 3.62 11.65
C VAL A 23 3.42 3.48 11.87
N ASP A 24 2.78 4.55 12.35
CA ASP A 24 1.34 4.52 12.56
C ASP A 24 0.59 4.35 11.25
N ALA A 25 1.08 4.99 10.19
CA ALA A 25 0.46 4.85 8.89
C ALA A 25 0.54 3.42 8.40
N ALA A 26 1.73 2.79 8.51
CA ALA A 26 1.90 1.41 8.07
C ALA A 26 0.94 0.48 8.81
N SER A 27 0.81 0.68 10.12
CA SER A 27 -0.09 -0.13 10.92
C SER A 27 -1.54 0.01 10.46
N ALA A 28 -1.96 1.24 10.18
CA ALA A 28 -3.35 1.51 9.77
C ALA A 28 -3.62 0.99 8.36
N TYR A 29 -2.67 1.13 7.45
CA TYR A 29 -2.84 0.58 6.10
C TYR A 29 -2.90 -0.94 6.15
N LEU A 30 -2.06 -1.56 6.99
CA LEU A 30 -2.07 -3.02 7.13
C LEU A 30 -3.43 -3.48 7.62
N GLU A 31 -3.98 -2.80 8.61
CA GLU A 31 -5.30 -3.16 9.11
C GLU A 31 -6.35 -3.06 8.00
N GLY A 32 -6.28 -2.00 7.19
CA GLY A 32 -7.21 -1.84 6.09
C GLY A 32 -7.08 -2.96 5.07
N TYR A 33 -5.84 -3.33 4.74
CA TYR A 33 -5.59 -4.38 3.80
C TYR A 33 -6.10 -5.73 4.33
N GLN A 34 -5.88 -6.00 5.61
CA GLN A 34 -6.28 -7.28 6.18
C GLN A 34 -7.78 -7.39 6.41
N LYS A 35 -8.41 -6.32 6.87
CA LYS A 35 -9.84 -6.38 7.18
C LYS A 35 -10.73 -6.14 5.96
N TYR A 36 -10.27 -5.36 5.01
CA TYR A 36 -11.10 -5.00 3.87
C TYR A 36 -10.40 -5.27 2.54
N PRO A 37 -9.98 -6.53 2.32
CA PRO A 37 -9.18 -6.83 1.13
C PRO A 37 -9.90 -6.70 -0.18
N LYS A 38 -11.23 -6.58 -0.15
CA LYS A 38 -11.99 -6.43 -1.37
C LYS A 38 -12.61 -5.05 -1.51
N SER A 39 -12.24 -4.11 -0.65
CA SER A 39 -12.76 -2.78 -0.76
C SER A 39 -12.14 -2.07 -1.95
N GLU A 40 -12.79 -1.02 -2.41
CA GLU A 40 -12.28 -0.23 -3.50
C GLU A 40 -10.90 0.33 -3.18
N LYS A 41 -10.61 0.57 -1.91
CA LYS A 41 -9.33 1.12 -1.49
C LYS A 41 -8.27 0.07 -1.18
N ALA A 42 -8.59 -1.22 -1.37
CA ALA A 42 -7.62 -2.25 -1.04
C ALA A 42 -6.30 -2.13 -1.80
N PRO A 43 -6.32 -1.87 -3.12
CA PRO A 43 -5.04 -1.69 -3.82
C PRO A 43 -4.27 -0.49 -3.29
N ASP A 44 -4.97 0.59 -2.94
CA ASP A 44 -4.32 1.77 -2.36
C ASP A 44 -3.70 1.44 -1.02
N ASN A 45 -4.41 0.67 -0.19
CA ASN A 45 -3.88 0.25 1.11
C ASN A 45 -2.59 -0.55 0.94
N LEU A 46 -2.58 -1.47 -0.01
CA LEU A 46 -1.40 -2.30 -0.23
C LEU A 46 -0.22 -1.47 -0.69
N LEU A 47 -0.44 -0.58 -1.65
CA LEU A 47 0.63 0.27 -2.13
C LEU A 47 1.17 1.18 -1.03
N LYS A 48 0.28 1.85 -0.30
CA LYS A 48 0.71 2.78 0.73
C LYS A 48 1.36 2.06 1.91
N LEU A 49 0.91 0.84 2.20
CA LEU A 49 1.57 0.02 3.20
C LEU A 49 3.02 -0.21 2.78
N GLY A 50 3.22 -0.61 1.52
CA GLY A 50 4.57 -0.87 1.03
C GLY A 50 5.45 0.36 1.11
N VAL A 51 4.92 1.52 0.67
CA VAL A 51 5.68 2.77 0.71
C VAL A 51 6.03 3.13 2.15
N SER A 52 5.07 2.99 3.08
CA SER A 52 5.34 3.33 4.48
C SER A 52 6.39 2.41 5.08
N LEU A 53 6.37 1.12 4.71
CA LEU A 53 7.37 0.19 5.21
C LEU A 53 8.76 0.57 4.73
N VAL A 54 8.91 0.96 3.46
CA VAL A 54 10.20 1.43 2.97
C VAL A 54 10.64 2.65 3.77
N GLN A 55 9.71 3.55 4.06
CA GLN A 55 10.06 4.78 4.75
C GLN A 55 10.49 4.56 6.20
N ILE A 56 10.05 3.48 6.83
CA ILE A 56 10.50 3.21 8.19
C ILE A 56 11.67 2.24 8.24
N GLY A 57 12.27 1.96 7.09
CA GLY A 57 13.48 1.15 7.06
C GLY A 57 13.27 -0.32 6.75
N GLU A 58 12.02 -0.75 6.50
CA GLU A 58 11.73 -2.13 6.15
C GLU A 58 11.63 -2.25 4.65
N LYS A 59 12.74 -2.00 3.97
CA LYS A 59 12.73 -1.88 2.52
C LYS A 59 12.33 -3.18 1.82
N ASP A 60 12.86 -4.31 2.28
CA ASP A 60 12.56 -5.58 1.61
C ASP A 60 11.08 -5.91 1.69
N GLN A 61 10.49 -5.74 2.88
CA GLN A 61 9.07 -5.99 3.04
C GLN A 61 8.24 -4.99 2.25
N GLY A 62 8.63 -3.73 2.29
CA GLY A 62 7.91 -2.69 1.55
C GLY A 62 7.94 -2.96 0.06
N CYS A 63 9.12 -3.30 -0.46
CA CYS A 63 9.24 -3.61 -1.88
C CYS A 63 8.42 -4.83 -2.26
N MET A 64 8.37 -5.85 -1.38
CA MET A 64 7.56 -7.02 -1.66
C MET A 64 6.08 -6.64 -1.81
N MET A 65 5.59 -5.75 -0.93
CA MET A 65 4.20 -5.31 -1.02
C MET A 65 3.94 -4.55 -2.31
N ILE A 66 4.85 -3.64 -2.67
CA ILE A 66 4.67 -2.82 -3.87
C ILE A 66 4.69 -3.68 -5.12
N THR A 67 5.64 -4.62 -5.21
CA THR A 67 5.77 -5.42 -6.42
C THR A 67 4.67 -6.46 -6.53
N SER A 68 3.99 -6.82 -5.43
CA SER A 68 2.92 -7.81 -5.50
C SER A 68 1.58 -7.21 -5.90
N LEU A 69 1.51 -5.88 -6.01
CA LEU A 69 0.23 -5.21 -6.23
C LEU A 69 -0.51 -5.70 -7.47
N GLU A 70 0.19 -5.75 -8.59
CA GLU A 70 -0.43 -6.13 -9.85
C GLU A 70 -0.92 -7.57 -9.81
N LYS A 71 -0.17 -8.42 -9.13
CA LYS A 71 -0.54 -9.82 -9.02
C LYS A 71 -1.78 -10.00 -8.15
N GLU A 72 -1.84 -9.28 -7.04
CA GLU A 72 -2.98 -9.42 -6.13
C GLU A 72 -4.21 -8.68 -6.60
N TYR A 73 -4.02 -7.56 -7.27
CA TYR A 73 -5.14 -6.74 -7.72
C TYR A 73 -4.97 -6.42 -9.20
N PRO A 74 -5.09 -7.43 -10.07
CA PRO A 74 -4.88 -7.20 -11.50
C PRO A 74 -5.88 -6.22 -12.11
N ASP A 75 -7.05 -6.03 -11.45
CA ASP A 75 -8.04 -5.10 -11.95
C ASP A 75 -7.89 -3.71 -11.36
N ALA A 76 -6.82 -3.45 -10.64
CA ALA A 76 -6.60 -2.12 -10.08
C ALA A 76 -6.51 -1.09 -11.22
N SER A 77 -6.82 0.17 -10.91
CA SER A 77 -6.79 1.19 -11.93
C SER A 77 -5.39 1.38 -12.48
N GLN A 78 -5.31 1.87 -13.72
CA GLN A 78 -4.01 2.16 -14.31
C GLN A 78 -3.25 3.18 -13.48
N SER A 79 -3.97 4.11 -12.88
CA SER A 79 -3.34 5.13 -12.05
C SER A 79 -2.58 4.49 -10.89
N ILE A 80 -3.21 3.54 -10.19
CA ILE A 80 -2.55 2.94 -9.03
C ILE A 80 -1.42 2.00 -9.47
N LEU A 81 -1.59 1.30 -10.59
CA LEU A 81 -0.55 0.42 -11.10
C LEU A 81 0.67 1.22 -11.52
N GLN A 82 0.47 2.39 -12.13
CA GLN A 82 1.57 3.25 -12.51
C GLN A 82 2.29 3.83 -11.30
N LYS A 83 1.53 4.17 -10.27
CA LYS A 83 2.15 4.67 -9.04
C LYS A 83 3.02 3.58 -8.41
N ALA A 84 2.56 2.33 -8.45
CA ALA A 84 3.35 1.23 -7.91
C ALA A 84 4.67 1.10 -8.67
N LYS A 85 4.63 1.19 -9.98
CA LYS A 85 5.85 1.09 -10.78
C LYS A 85 6.80 2.25 -10.50
N TYR A 86 6.23 3.44 -10.31
CA TYR A 86 7.03 4.61 -9.96
C TYR A 86 7.76 4.38 -8.62
N GLU A 87 7.05 3.85 -7.63
CA GLU A 87 7.65 3.62 -6.33
C GLU A 87 8.69 2.49 -6.38
N GLU A 88 8.42 1.44 -7.17
CA GLU A 88 9.41 0.38 -7.35
C GLU A 88 10.74 0.94 -7.84
N LYS A 89 10.65 1.85 -8.82
CA LYS A 89 11.84 2.42 -9.39
C LYS A 89 12.51 3.37 -8.42
N LYS A 90 11.71 4.19 -7.78
CA LYS A 90 12.22 5.17 -6.82
C LYS A 90 12.99 4.51 -5.69
N PHE A 91 12.44 3.40 -5.17
CA PHE A 91 13.09 2.70 -4.07
C PHE A 91 14.04 1.61 -4.53
N GLU A 92 14.19 1.46 -5.85
CA GLU A 92 15.09 0.46 -6.40
C GLU A 92 14.74 -0.94 -5.91
N CYS A 93 13.44 -1.26 -5.96
CA CYS A 93 12.98 -2.59 -5.56
C CYS A 93 13.41 -3.61 -6.62
N LYS A 94 13.88 -4.77 -6.16
CA LYS A 94 14.26 -5.80 -7.11
C LYS A 94 13.05 -6.62 -7.50
N LYS A 95 13.04 -7.03 -8.77
CA LYS A 95 11.96 -7.86 -9.18
C LYS A 95 12.18 -9.22 -8.58
N ASP A 96 11.03 -9.89 -8.31
CA ASP A 96 11.11 -11.04 -7.69
C ASP A 96 11.40 -12.04 -8.66
N ASN A 97 11.87 -12.51 -9.24
CA ASN A 97 12.06 -13.46 -10.05
C ASN A 97 13.21 -13.74 -10.30
N THR A 98 13.90 -13.21 -9.77
CA THR A 98 15.09 -13.50 -9.98
C THR A 98 15.62 -14.40 -9.45
#